data_a7de9c8ac5e208d7e7c8e67c80557949
#
_entry.id   a7de9c8ac5e208d7e7c8e67c80557949
#
_cell.length_a   1.000
_cell.length_b   1.000
_cell.length_c   1.000
_cell.angle_alpha   90.00
_cell.angle_beta   90.00
_cell.angle_gamma   90.00
#
_symmetry.space_group_name_H-M   'P 1'
#
loop_
_entity.id
_entity.type
_entity.pdbx_description
1 polymer ?
#
loop_
_entity_poly.entity_id
_entity_poly.type
_entity_poly.pdbx_seq_one_letter_code
_entity_poly.pdbx_strand_id
1 'polypeptide(L)'
;MTPSKHSYACAGFHTAVLSRRHLIRVGGLGLLGLTLPKLLQAEALAGAGGAATADSRRQPRARAKSVIFLYQFGGPSHIDMFDMKPEAPEGIRGLHKPVSSKADGIAISEHLPRLAKVMDKVTLIRSMHHHMKNHNPASYYALTGHAPPVDDITLRDSPELFPAYGSVVDRLAPVGGPIPTFVALPCVIGDGTITPGQGGSFLGKVHDPLLVTRDPNKADFKLPELNLPANLSYERLMHRRSIQKIIDHQSSLLQHSAQAQGMDAYYDKALEMLDSPSLREAFNLSTEAESVRDGYGRTTYGQSCLLARRLVEAGSRFVSVYFSPNIGGDIGSGWDTHGNNDKKMFPVLEKYHLPITDQTLPTLLDELDERGLLDTTLVVWMGEFGRTPKINEKASRDHWPDCYTVLLAGGGVKRGFVYGESDKTASYPTKDPVRPEDLAATIYHLLGIDPHTEVIAANNRPVLISEGNPVTGVVA
;
A
#
# COMPACT_ATOMS: atom_id res chain seq x y z
N MET A 1 71.50 -0.67 6.72
CA MET A 1 70.04 -0.90 6.89
C MET A 1 69.35 -0.63 5.55
N THR A 2 69.03 -1.67 4.82
CA THR A 2 68.38 -1.62 3.52
C THR A 2 66.89 -1.70 3.76
N PRO A 3 66.01 -0.87 3.10
CA PRO A 3 64.56 -0.95 3.28
C PRO A 3 63.98 -2.16 2.52
N SER A 4 63.20 -2.96 3.21
CA SER A 4 62.45 -4.10 2.66
C SER A 4 61.36 -3.60 1.69
N LYS A 5 61.41 -4.03 0.44
CA LYS A 5 60.31 -3.84 -0.55
C LYS A 5 59.18 -4.79 -0.20
N HIS A 6 58.08 -4.29 0.31
CA HIS A 6 56.84 -5.05 0.40
C HIS A 6 56.23 -5.16 -1.00
N SER A 7 56.15 -6.39 -1.50
CA SER A 7 55.42 -6.74 -2.73
C SER A 7 53.96 -6.92 -2.41
N TYR A 8 53.04 -6.11 -3.00
CA TYR A 8 51.60 -6.20 -2.88
C TYR A 8 50.91 -7.13 -3.90
N ALA A 9 51.68 -8.08 -4.46
CA ALA A 9 51.11 -9.04 -5.43
C ALA A 9 50.62 -10.32 -4.73
N CYS A 10 49.40 -10.81 -5.07
CA CYS A 10 48.87 -12.08 -4.57
C CYS A 10 49.81 -13.23 -4.91
N ALA A 11 49.99 -14.21 -4.00
CA ALA A 11 50.92 -15.33 -4.12
C ALA A 11 50.78 -16.17 -5.43
N GLY A 12 49.62 -16.13 -6.09
CA GLY A 12 49.39 -16.79 -7.39
C GLY A 12 49.86 -15.99 -8.62
N PHE A 13 50.24 -14.73 -8.48
CA PHE A 13 50.60 -13.88 -9.62
C PHE A 13 51.97 -14.25 -10.23
N HIS A 14 52.87 -14.77 -9.44
CA HIS A 14 54.22 -15.14 -9.87
C HIS A 14 54.32 -16.51 -10.55
N THR A 15 53.25 -17.35 -10.53
CA THR A 15 53.27 -18.69 -11.13
C THR A 15 52.48 -18.78 -12.45
N ALA A 16 51.84 -17.69 -12.88
CA ALA A 16 51.13 -17.65 -14.15
C ALA A 16 52.08 -17.39 -15.34
N VAL A 17 52.69 -18.43 -15.87
CA VAL A 17 53.43 -18.35 -17.13
C VAL A 17 52.45 -18.24 -18.29
N LEU A 18 52.26 -17.02 -18.80
CA LEU A 18 51.47 -16.77 -20.01
C LEU A 18 52.19 -17.32 -21.23
N SER A 19 51.79 -18.49 -21.72
CA SER A 19 52.33 -19.03 -22.96
C SER A 19 51.82 -18.21 -24.18
N ARG A 20 52.59 -18.14 -25.26
CA ARG A 20 52.19 -17.48 -26.53
C ARG A 20 50.80 -17.95 -27.03
N ARG A 21 50.46 -19.18 -26.74
CA ARG A 21 49.16 -19.77 -27.06
C ARG A 21 48.00 -19.19 -26.24
N HIS A 22 48.25 -18.83 -24.97
CA HIS A 22 47.30 -18.12 -24.11
C HIS A 22 47.10 -16.67 -24.57
N LEU A 23 48.14 -16.00 -24.99
CA LEU A 23 48.08 -14.62 -25.50
C LEU A 23 47.26 -14.53 -26.79
N ILE A 24 47.40 -15.52 -27.70
CA ILE A 24 46.63 -15.59 -28.96
C ILE A 24 45.17 -15.91 -28.66
N ARG A 25 44.87 -16.78 -27.69
CA ARG A 25 43.48 -17.06 -27.29
C ARG A 25 42.78 -15.85 -26.69
N VAL A 26 43.45 -15.10 -25.81
CA VAL A 26 42.90 -13.89 -25.21
C VAL A 26 42.74 -12.78 -26.25
N GLY A 27 43.70 -12.62 -27.19
CA GLY A 27 43.60 -11.65 -28.27
C GLY A 27 42.48 -12.02 -29.29
N GLY A 28 42.29 -13.31 -29.57
CA GLY A 28 41.20 -13.80 -30.44
C GLY A 28 39.80 -13.58 -29.91
N LEU A 29 39.63 -13.62 -28.59
CA LEU A 29 38.35 -13.31 -27.93
C LEU A 29 37.95 -11.83 -28.06
N GLY A 30 38.95 -10.92 -28.14
CA GLY A 30 38.72 -9.48 -28.36
C GLY A 30 38.14 -9.20 -29.78
N LEU A 31 38.51 -9.98 -30.79
CA LEU A 31 37.98 -9.90 -32.14
C LEU A 31 36.52 -10.38 -32.26
N LEU A 32 36.06 -11.19 -31.30
CA LEU A 32 34.69 -11.67 -31.20
C LEU A 32 33.82 -10.76 -30.29
N GLY A 33 34.33 -9.56 -29.90
CA GLY A 33 33.61 -8.61 -29.08
C GLY A 33 33.54 -8.95 -27.57
N LEU A 34 34.28 -9.98 -27.12
CA LEU A 34 34.42 -10.36 -25.73
C LEU A 34 35.60 -9.60 -25.13
N THR A 35 35.32 -8.50 -24.44
CA THR A 35 36.29 -7.70 -23.70
C THR A 35 36.34 -8.09 -22.23
N LEU A 36 37.49 -7.88 -21.55
CA LEU A 36 37.61 -8.15 -20.12
C LEU A 36 36.52 -7.46 -19.28
N PRO A 37 36.12 -6.21 -19.54
CA PRO A 37 34.99 -5.60 -18.85
C PRO A 37 33.67 -6.36 -19.05
N LYS A 38 33.39 -6.86 -20.25
CA LYS A 38 32.18 -7.67 -20.50
C LYS A 38 32.25 -9.04 -19.84
N LEU A 39 33.43 -9.64 -19.75
CA LEU A 39 33.64 -10.89 -19.02
C LEU A 39 33.44 -10.69 -17.52
N LEU A 40 34.05 -9.64 -16.93
CA LEU A 40 33.88 -9.30 -15.53
C LEU A 40 32.43 -8.90 -15.22
N GLN A 41 31.74 -8.25 -16.15
CA GLN A 41 30.31 -7.93 -16.00
C GLN A 41 29.43 -9.20 -16.09
N ALA A 42 29.79 -10.14 -16.99
CA ALA A 42 29.14 -11.44 -17.07
C ALA A 42 29.46 -12.32 -15.85
N GLU A 43 30.67 -12.28 -15.32
CA GLU A 43 31.03 -12.95 -14.06
C GLU A 43 30.35 -12.29 -12.85
N ALA A 44 30.23 -10.96 -12.81
CA ALA A 44 29.46 -10.27 -11.77
C ALA A 44 27.98 -10.61 -11.85
N LEU A 45 27.41 -10.73 -13.07
CA LEU A 45 26.03 -11.18 -13.30
C LEU A 45 25.86 -12.68 -13.02
N ALA A 46 26.85 -13.51 -13.36
CA ALA A 46 26.87 -14.94 -13.06
C ALA A 46 27.21 -15.20 -11.58
N GLY A 47 28.06 -14.37 -10.96
CA GLY A 47 28.36 -14.41 -9.53
C GLY A 47 27.21 -13.87 -8.70
N ALA A 48 26.44 -12.91 -9.19
CA ALA A 48 25.14 -12.53 -8.62
C ALA A 48 24.07 -13.63 -8.81
N GLY A 49 24.26 -14.51 -9.82
CA GLY A 49 23.41 -15.70 -10.05
C GLY A 49 23.99 -17.01 -9.51
N GLY A 50 25.24 -17.04 -8.97
CA GLY A 50 25.99 -18.26 -8.69
C GLY A 50 26.55 -18.44 -7.30
N ALA A 51 26.29 -17.53 -6.35
CA ALA A 51 26.44 -17.75 -4.93
C ALA A 51 25.06 -17.90 -4.30
N ALA A 52 24.22 -18.77 -4.87
CA ALA A 52 23.16 -19.38 -4.14
C ALA A 52 23.82 -20.34 -3.12
N THR A 53 24.27 -19.81 -1.98
CA THR A 53 24.17 -20.58 -0.74
C THR A 53 22.76 -21.15 -0.73
N ALA A 54 22.64 -22.44 -0.38
CA ALA A 54 21.40 -23.21 -0.36
C ALA A 54 20.41 -22.68 0.71
N ASP A 55 20.05 -21.42 0.63
CA ASP A 55 18.91 -20.77 1.24
C ASP A 55 18.19 -19.95 0.15
N SER A 56 17.85 -20.61 -0.96
CA SER A 56 16.81 -20.13 -1.86
C SER A 56 15.51 -20.19 -1.09
N ARG A 57 15.25 -19.20 -0.26
CA ARG A 57 13.90 -18.92 0.24
C ARG A 57 13.05 -18.84 -1.02
N ARG A 58 12.24 -19.88 -1.24
CA ARG A 58 11.31 -19.90 -2.37
C ARG A 58 10.50 -18.62 -2.24
N GLN A 59 10.60 -17.73 -3.25
CA GLN A 59 9.73 -16.56 -3.29
C GLN A 59 8.30 -17.02 -3.01
N PRO A 60 7.56 -16.35 -2.13
CA PRO A 60 6.21 -16.74 -1.84
C PRO A 60 5.40 -16.79 -3.14
N ARG A 61 4.60 -17.83 -3.30
CA ARG A 61 3.72 -17.92 -4.46
C ARG A 61 2.65 -16.85 -4.34
N ALA A 62 2.61 -15.92 -5.29
CA ALA A 62 1.60 -14.88 -5.34
C ALA A 62 0.19 -15.50 -5.35
N ARG A 63 -0.66 -15.06 -4.43
CA ARG A 63 -2.08 -15.38 -4.34
C ARG A 63 -2.91 -14.18 -4.77
N ALA A 64 -2.50 -12.98 -4.36
CA ALA A 64 -3.07 -11.72 -4.82
C ALA A 64 -2.28 -11.16 -6.00
N LYS A 65 -2.99 -10.65 -6.99
CA LYS A 65 -2.43 -9.82 -8.08
C LYS A 65 -2.50 -8.35 -7.72
N SER A 66 -3.52 -7.96 -6.96
CA SER A 66 -3.82 -6.58 -6.63
C SER A 66 -4.26 -6.43 -5.17
N VAL A 67 -4.15 -5.20 -4.66
CA VAL A 67 -4.63 -4.79 -3.33
C VAL A 67 -5.52 -3.57 -3.48
N ILE A 68 -6.68 -3.58 -2.84
CA ILE A 68 -7.50 -2.40 -2.56
C ILE A 68 -7.37 -2.13 -1.06
N PHE A 69 -6.71 -1.03 -0.72
CA PHE A 69 -6.40 -0.66 0.66
C PHE A 69 -7.34 0.47 1.09
N LEU A 70 -8.40 0.10 1.84
CA LEU A 70 -9.44 1.01 2.34
C LEU A 70 -9.01 1.55 3.71
N TYR A 71 -8.39 2.71 3.71
CA TYR A 71 -7.85 3.31 4.92
C TYR A 71 -8.85 4.25 5.59
N GLN A 72 -9.20 3.95 6.82
CA GLN A 72 -10.25 4.60 7.62
C GLN A 72 -9.61 5.61 8.59
N PHE A 73 -9.10 6.71 8.06
CA PHE A 73 -8.41 7.73 8.87
C PHE A 73 -9.28 8.26 10.00
N GLY A 74 -8.71 8.26 11.19
CA GLY A 74 -9.39 8.67 12.43
C GLY A 74 -9.69 7.54 13.39
N GLY A 75 -9.45 6.27 13.04
CA GLY A 75 -9.53 5.12 13.95
C GLY A 75 -10.97 4.64 14.24
N PRO A 76 -11.51 3.71 13.41
CA PRO A 76 -12.81 3.10 13.65
C PRO A 76 -12.89 2.35 14.98
N SER A 77 -14.01 2.43 15.67
CA SER A 77 -14.22 1.71 16.92
C SER A 77 -14.43 0.22 16.69
N HIS A 78 -13.43 -0.59 17.00
CA HIS A 78 -13.51 -2.04 16.89
C HIS A 78 -14.59 -2.64 17.79
N ILE A 79 -14.75 -2.13 19.00
CA ILE A 79 -15.71 -2.62 19.99
C ILE A 79 -17.17 -2.29 19.61
N ASP A 80 -17.40 -1.26 18.79
CA ASP A 80 -18.76 -0.89 18.36
C ASP A 80 -19.12 -1.45 16.97
N MET A 81 -18.19 -2.18 16.32
CA MET A 81 -18.37 -2.69 14.96
C MET A 81 -18.14 -4.20 14.82
N PHE A 82 -16.90 -4.68 15.09
CA PHE A 82 -16.45 -6.03 14.70
C PHE A 82 -16.02 -6.92 15.86
N ASP A 83 -15.70 -6.35 17.01
CA ASP A 83 -15.27 -7.07 18.21
C ASP A 83 -16.11 -6.69 19.42
N MET A 84 -17.43 -6.74 19.22
CA MET A 84 -18.40 -6.34 20.22
C MET A 84 -18.34 -7.23 21.46
N LYS A 85 -18.49 -6.62 22.63
CA LYS A 85 -18.43 -7.29 23.93
C LYS A 85 -19.75 -7.05 24.68
N PRO A 86 -20.86 -7.73 24.30
CA PRO A 86 -22.17 -7.49 24.87
C PRO A 86 -22.23 -7.76 26.38
N GLU A 87 -21.37 -8.67 26.87
CA GLU A 87 -21.28 -9.03 28.31
C GLU A 87 -20.35 -8.09 29.10
N ALA A 88 -19.69 -7.12 28.45
CA ALA A 88 -18.85 -6.16 29.14
C ALA A 88 -19.70 -5.24 30.03
N PRO A 89 -19.14 -4.68 31.13
CA PRO A 89 -19.82 -3.76 32.00
C PRO A 89 -20.37 -2.54 31.26
N GLU A 90 -21.42 -1.93 31.84
CA GLU A 90 -21.94 -0.64 31.39
C GLU A 90 -20.80 0.41 31.35
N GLY A 91 -20.81 1.25 30.30
CA GLY A 91 -19.73 2.20 30.03
C GLY A 91 -18.50 1.62 29.32
N ILE A 92 -18.47 0.30 29.09
CA ILE A 92 -17.51 -0.39 28.22
C ILE A 92 -18.23 -0.95 26.99
N ARG A 93 -19.24 -1.80 27.19
CA ARG A 93 -20.05 -2.27 26.06
C ARG A 93 -20.62 -1.08 25.31
N GLY A 94 -20.62 -1.16 23.96
CA GLY A 94 -21.20 -0.15 23.10
C GLY A 94 -22.71 -0.04 23.24
N LEU A 95 -23.28 0.99 22.63
CA LEU A 95 -24.75 1.19 22.60
C LEU A 95 -25.42 0.27 21.56
N HIS A 96 -24.67 -0.18 20.56
CA HIS A 96 -25.16 -1.03 19.48
C HIS A 96 -25.25 -2.49 19.92
N LYS A 97 -26.16 -3.23 19.34
CA LYS A 97 -26.33 -4.67 19.58
C LYS A 97 -25.58 -5.49 18.52
N PRO A 98 -24.99 -6.63 18.91
CA PRO A 98 -24.45 -7.55 17.95
C PRO A 98 -25.58 -8.29 17.21
N VAL A 99 -25.42 -8.47 15.90
CA VAL A 99 -26.27 -9.32 15.07
C VAL A 99 -25.43 -10.44 14.46
N SER A 100 -26.03 -11.62 14.31
CA SER A 100 -25.38 -12.75 13.63
C SER A 100 -25.11 -12.41 12.18
N SER A 101 -23.98 -12.88 11.67
CA SER A 101 -23.63 -12.74 10.25
C SER A 101 -23.76 -14.07 9.50
N LYS A 102 -23.56 -14.04 8.19
CA LYS A 102 -23.50 -15.24 7.34
C LYS A 102 -22.31 -16.15 7.67
N ALA A 103 -21.29 -15.64 8.35
CA ALA A 103 -20.17 -16.44 8.84
C ALA A 103 -20.49 -16.97 10.24
N ASP A 104 -20.44 -18.27 10.40
CA ASP A 104 -20.75 -18.94 11.67
C ASP A 104 -19.88 -18.42 12.83
N GLY A 105 -20.52 -18.06 13.95
CA GLY A 105 -19.84 -17.58 15.14
C GLY A 105 -19.32 -16.14 15.05
N ILE A 106 -19.55 -15.44 13.94
CA ILE A 106 -19.15 -14.03 13.78
C ILE A 106 -20.39 -13.14 13.91
N ALA A 107 -20.40 -12.31 14.96
CA ALA A 107 -21.41 -11.26 15.14
C ALA A 107 -20.73 -9.90 14.96
N ILE A 108 -21.48 -8.97 14.35
CA ILE A 108 -21.05 -7.58 14.10
C ILE A 108 -22.19 -6.62 14.49
N SER A 109 -21.95 -5.32 14.42
CA SER A 109 -22.93 -4.30 14.77
C SER A 109 -24.24 -4.42 13.98
N GLU A 110 -25.38 -4.22 14.64
CA GLU A 110 -26.73 -4.17 14.02
C GLU A 110 -26.86 -3.09 12.94
N HIS A 111 -25.99 -2.09 12.95
CA HIS A 111 -25.93 -1.04 11.92
C HIS A 111 -25.15 -1.44 10.66
N LEU A 112 -24.70 -2.71 10.57
CA LEU A 112 -24.00 -3.28 9.42
C LEU A 112 -24.75 -4.49 8.81
N PRO A 113 -26.08 -4.39 8.55
CA PRO A 113 -26.90 -5.54 8.14
C PRO A 113 -26.55 -6.07 6.74
N ARG A 114 -26.05 -5.23 5.83
CA ARG A 114 -25.60 -5.69 4.50
C ARG A 114 -24.24 -6.37 4.58
N LEU A 115 -23.32 -5.80 5.37
CA LEU A 115 -22.01 -6.39 5.61
C LEU A 115 -22.16 -7.76 6.30
N ALA A 116 -23.10 -7.90 7.25
CA ALA A 116 -23.39 -9.17 7.90
C ALA A 116 -23.70 -10.30 6.89
N LYS A 117 -24.32 -9.99 5.75
CA LYS A 117 -24.64 -10.96 4.69
C LYS A 117 -23.46 -11.43 3.84
N VAL A 118 -22.34 -10.75 3.90
CA VAL A 118 -21.12 -11.07 3.12
C VAL A 118 -19.92 -11.40 4.00
N MET A 119 -20.11 -11.53 5.31
CA MET A 119 -19.04 -11.86 6.26
C MET A 119 -18.41 -13.24 6.00
N ASP A 120 -19.09 -14.13 5.29
CA ASP A 120 -18.51 -15.39 4.80
C ASP A 120 -17.37 -15.20 3.80
N LYS A 121 -17.18 -14.00 3.24
CA LYS A 121 -16.05 -13.63 2.36
C LYS A 121 -14.89 -12.99 3.12
N VAL A 122 -15.04 -12.74 4.42
CA VAL A 122 -14.18 -11.85 5.23
C VAL A 122 -13.37 -12.63 6.25
N THR A 123 -12.14 -12.19 6.49
CA THR A 123 -11.33 -12.53 7.66
C THR A 123 -11.21 -11.30 8.56
N LEU A 124 -11.50 -11.42 9.84
CA LEU A 124 -11.23 -10.39 10.85
C LEU A 124 -9.96 -10.72 11.62
N ILE A 125 -9.04 -9.77 11.77
CA ILE A 125 -7.95 -9.83 12.74
C ILE A 125 -8.35 -8.94 13.91
N ARG A 126 -8.67 -9.55 15.07
CA ARG A 126 -9.15 -8.86 16.28
C ARG A 126 -8.04 -8.55 17.28
N SER A 127 -6.80 -8.79 16.92
CA SER A 127 -5.63 -8.71 17.80
C SER A 127 -4.56 -7.75 17.30
N MET A 128 -4.94 -6.83 16.41
CA MET A 128 -4.02 -5.76 15.99
C MET A 128 -3.68 -4.86 17.17
N HIS A 129 -2.40 -4.49 17.28
CA HIS A 129 -1.97 -3.57 18.34
C HIS A 129 -0.66 -2.86 17.99
N HIS A 130 -0.46 -1.70 18.59
CA HIS A 130 0.80 -0.95 18.66
C HIS A 130 0.72 0.06 19.81
N HIS A 131 1.61 1.09 19.85
CA HIS A 131 1.65 2.04 20.97
C HIS A 131 1.53 3.52 20.55
N MET A 132 1.40 3.80 19.23
CA MET A 132 1.27 5.17 18.72
C MET A 132 -0.14 5.70 18.96
N LYS A 133 -0.27 6.84 19.64
CA LYS A 133 -1.57 7.43 20.03
C LYS A 133 -1.95 8.66 19.21
N ASN A 134 -0.99 9.26 18.51
CA ASN A 134 -1.21 10.40 17.64
C ASN A 134 -1.47 9.96 16.20
N HIS A 135 -2.35 10.65 15.47
CA HIS A 135 -2.77 10.27 14.12
C HIS A 135 -1.61 10.13 13.13
N ASN A 136 -0.73 11.14 13.03
CA ASN A 136 0.34 11.10 12.04
C ASN A 136 1.33 9.92 12.23
N PRO A 137 1.90 9.66 13.43
CA PRO A 137 2.78 8.51 13.64
C PRO A 137 2.04 7.17 13.56
N ALA A 138 0.81 7.08 14.07
CA ALA A 138 0.02 5.85 13.98
C ALA A 138 -0.36 5.52 12.53
N SER A 139 -0.76 6.52 11.75
CA SER A 139 -1.06 6.35 10.33
C SER A 139 0.18 6.01 9.52
N TYR A 140 1.31 6.66 9.78
CA TYR A 140 2.58 6.28 9.16
C TYR A 140 2.87 4.80 9.40
N TYR A 141 2.73 4.31 10.63
CA TYR A 141 2.94 2.92 10.97
C TYR A 141 1.97 1.99 10.21
N ALA A 142 0.69 2.35 10.17
CA ALA A 142 -0.33 1.58 9.46
C ALA A 142 -0.15 1.56 7.94
N LEU A 143 0.41 2.64 7.34
CA LEU A 143 0.59 2.78 5.89
C LEU A 143 1.90 2.20 5.37
N THR A 144 2.88 1.98 6.26
CA THR A 144 4.23 1.54 5.87
C THR A 144 4.64 0.21 6.49
N GLY A 145 4.05 -0.18 7.62
CA GLY A 145 4.49 -1.32 8.44
C GLY A 145 5.77 -1.05 9.22
N HIS A 146 6.21 0.20 9.31
CA HIS A 146 7.42 0.58 10.05
C HIS A 146 7.08 1.54 11.17
N ALA A 147 7.54 1.23 12.38
CA ALA A 147 7.32 2.09 13.54
C ALA A 147 8.00 3.46 13.32
N PRO A 148 7.29 4.57 13.59
CA PRO A 148 7.90 5.89 13.51
C PRO A 148 8.93 6.08 14.64
N PRO A 149 9.90 7.00 14.45
CA PRO A 149 10.92 7.25 15.48
C PRO A 149 10.34 7.86 16.76
N VAL A 150 9.22 8.55 16.66
CA VAL A 150 8.55 9.24 17.80
C VAL A 150 7.02 9.21 17.62
N ASP A 151 6.29 9.20 18.74
CA ASP A 151 4.83 9.38 18.76
C ASP A 151 4.50 10.87 18.94
N ASP A 152 4.72 11.66 17.89
CA ASP A 152 4.49 13.10 17.87
C ASP A 152 3.60 13.47 16.68
N ILE A 153 2.51 14.21 16.95
CA ILE A 153 1.58 14.68 15.91
C ILE A 153 2.26 15.57 14.86
N THR A 154 3.37 16.19 15.21
CA THR A 154 4.17 17.02 14.28
C THR A 154 5.04 16.21 13.33
N LEU A 155 5.02 14.88 13.40
CA LEU A 155 5.75 14.02 12.47
C LEU A 155 5.33 14.37 11.02
N ARG A 156 6.33 14.69 10.20
CA ARG A 156 6.13 15.12 8.80
C ARG A 156 6.80 14.14 7.85
N ASP A 157 6.34 14.18 6.62
CA ASP A 157 6.96 13.43 5.53
C ASP A 157 8.43 13.86 5.34
N SER A 158 9.28 12.87 5.13
CA SER A 158 10.72 13.04 5.01
C SER A 158 11.30 11.89 4.16
N PRO A 159 12.32 12.15 3.34
CA PRO A 159 12.98 11.11 2.56
C PRO A 159 13.72 10.06 3.41
N GLU A 160 13.87 10.26 4.72
CA GLU A 160 14.44 9.25 5.63
C GLU A 160 13.40 8.24 6.14
N LEU A 161 12.10 8.55 5.98
CA LEU A 161 11.01 7.67 6.40
C LEU A 161 10.75 6.56 5.37
N PHE A 162 10.06 5.50 5.78
CA PHE A 162 9.72 4.39 4.91
C PHE A 162 8.59 4.75 3.94
N PRO A 163 8.62 4.18 2.72
CA PRO A 163 7.61 4.41 1.70
C PRO A 163 6.30 3.68 1.99
N ALA A 164 5.21 4.15 1.37
CA ALA A 164 3.93 3.46 1.34
C ALA A 164 4.04 2.03 0.76
N TYR A 165 3.14 1.13 1.18
CA TYR A 165 3.07 -0.23 0.62
C TYR A 165 3.02 -0.25 -0.92
N GLY A 166 2.17 0.61 -1.51
CA GLY A 166 2.01 0.69 -2.96
C GLY A 166 3.28 1.16 -3.67
N SER A 167 4.09 2.02 -3.05
CA SER A 167 5.38 2.47 -3.56
C SER A 167 6.42 1.35 -3.57
N VAL A 168 6.43 0.52 -2.51
CA VAL A 168 7.26 -0.69 -2.46
C VAL A 168 6.84 -1.68 -3.55
N VAL A 169 5.53 -1.87 -3.74
CA VAL A 169 5.01 -2.72 -4.83
C VAL A 169 5.39 -2.17 -6.20
N ASP A 170 5.29 -0.85 -6.42
CA ASP A 170 5.73 -0.23 -7.68
C ASP A 170 7.24 -0.41 -7.93
N ARG A 171 8.05 -0.41 -6.87
CA ARG A 171 9.51 -0.62 -6.97
C ARG A 171 9.89 -2.05 -7.28
N LEU A 172 9.25 -3.03 -6.64
CA LEU A 172 9.67 -4.45 -6.68
C LEU A 172 8.89 -5.29 -7.68
N ALA A 173 7.65 -4.90 -7.97
CA ALA A 173 6.74 -5.66 -8.83
C ALA A 173 5.85 -4.71 -9.65
N PRO A 174 6.42 -3.80 -10.45
CA PRO A 174 5.65 -2.84 -11.24
C PRO A 174 4.75 -3.53 -12.27
N VAL A 175 3.67 -2.85 -12.61
CA VAL A 175 2.90 -3.19 -13.82
C VAL A 175 3.63 -2.61 -15.02
N GLY A 176 3.80 -3.41 -16.06
CA GLY A 176 4.33 -2.91 -17.33
C GLY A 176 3.28 -2.09 -18.09
N GLY A 177 3.75 -1.09 -18.85
CA GLY A 177 2.90 -0.25 -19.71
C GLY A 177 2.19 0.89 -18.97
N PRO A 178 1.07 1.40 -19.53
CA PRO A 178 0.51 2.69 -19.16
C PRO A 178 -0.37 2.68 -17.90
N ILE A 179 -0.70 1.51 -17.36
CA ILE A 179 -1.52 1.42 -16.14
C ILE A 179 -0.63 1.71 -14.93
N PRO A 180 -0.97 2.65 -14.03
CA PRO A 180 -0.18 2.91 -12.85
C PRO A 180 -0.23 1.71 -11.89
N THR A 181 0.93 1.32 -11.37
CA THR A 181 1.02 0.26 -10.36
C THR A 181 0.33 0.68 -9.07
N PHE A 182 0.55 1.92 -8.65
CA PHE A 182 0.03 2.50 -7.42
C PHE A 182 -0.81 3.74 -7.69
N VAL A 183 -2.04 3.74 -7.16
CA VAL A 183 -2.98 4.88 -7.20
C VAL A 183 -3.46 5.19 -5.78
N ALA A 184 -3.55 6.47 -5.43
CA ALA A 184 -4.11 6.92 -4.16
C ALA A 184 -5.23 7.94 -4.41
N LEU A 185 -6.34 7.81 -3.71
CA LEU A 185 -7.52 8.65 -3.87
C LEU A 185 -8.37 8.71 -2.58
N PRO A 186 -9.30 9.66 -2.43
CA PRO A 186 -9.53 10.84 -3.25
C PRO A 186 -8.82 12.08 -2.73
N CYS A 187 -7.94 11.94 -1.74
CA CYS A 187 -7.27 13.06 -1.08
C CYS A 187 -5.92 12.64 -0.51
N VAL A 188 -5.17 13.62 -0.04
CA VAL A 188 -4.04 13.43 0.88
C VAL A 188 -4.56 13.56 2.31
N ILE A 189 -4.24 12.62 3.17
CA ILE A 189 -4.64 12.64 4.58
C ILE A 189 -3.62 13.40 5.44
N GLY A 190 -4.11 13.94 6.56
CA GLY A 190 -3.27 14.62 7.53
C GLY A 190 -4.04 15.13 8.75
N ASP A 191 -3.33 15.29 9.84
CA ASP A 191 -3.80 15.97 11.05
C ASP A 191 -2.82 17.09 11.40
N GLY A 192 -3.24 18.34 11.21
CA GLY A 192 -2.39 19.52 11.33
C GLY A 192 -1.27 19.64 10.30
N THR A 193 -0.69 18.52 9.88
CA THR A 193 0.30 18.40 8.81
C THR A 193 -0.06 17.21 7.89
N ILE A 194 0.57 17.12 6.72
CA ILE A 194 0.42 15.95 5.86
C ILE A 194 0.99 14.73 6.61
N THR A 195 0.16 13.70 6.74
CA THR A 195 0.58 12.42 7.31
C THR A 195 1.67 11.77 6.44
N PRO A 196 2.81 11.37 6.99
CA PRO A 196 3.85 10.66 6.24
C PRO A 196 3.41 9.24 5.85
N GLY A 197 4.16 8.62 4.95
CA GLY A 197 3.90 7.23 4.51
C GLY A 197 2.86 7.11 3.41
N GLN A 198 2.51 8.17 2.69
CA GLN A 198 1.58 8.14 1.56
C GLN A 198 2.27 8.05 0.19
N GLY A 199 3.59 8.16 0.12
CA GLY A 199 4.36 8.21 -1.13
C GLY A 199 5.62 7.35 -1.13
N GLY A 200 6.50 7.61 -2.11
CA GLY A 200 7.71 6.84 -2.37
C GLY A 200 8.85 7.07 -1.39
N SER A 201 8.83 8.17 -0.63
CA SER A 201 9.86 8.50 0.36
C SER A 201 11.28 8.30 -0.21
N PHE A 202 12.17 7.55 0.45
CA PHE A 202 13.54 7.30 -0.02
C PHE A 202 13.62 6.51 -1.35
N LEU A 203 12.56 5.83 -1.77
CA LEU A 203 12.54 5.18 -3.09
C LEU A 203 12.46 6.20 -4.24
N GLY A 204 12.10 7.43 -3.92
CA GLY A 204 12.00 8.54 -4.88
C GLY A 204 10.62 8.70 -5.49
N LYS A 205 10.41 9.89 -6.06
CA LYS A 205 9.10 10.33 -6.59
C LYS A 205 8.57 9.51 -7.76
N VAL A 206 9.41 8.77 -8.46
CA VAL A 206 9.00 7.86 -9.53
C VAL A 206 8.09 6.73 -9.00
N HIS A 207 8.18 6.43 -7.71
CA HIS A 207 7.38 5.44 -7.01
C HIS A 207 6.22 6.05 -6.20
N ASP A 208 5.98 7.37 -6.31
CA ASP A 208 4.79 7.99 -5.74
C ASP A 208 3.51 7.45 -6.42
N PRO A 209 2.37 7.43 -5.73
CA PRO A 209 1.10 7.08 -6.34
C PRO A 209 0.69 8.06 -7.43
N LEU A 210 -0.06 7.58 -8.43
CA LEU A 210 -0.94 8.49 -9.16
C LEU A 210 -1.98 9.00 -8.18
N LEU A 211 -1.83 10.25 -7.78
CA LEU A 211 -2.73 10.88 -6.81
C LEU A 211 -3.94 11.49 -7.50
N VAL A 212 -5.14 10.99 -7.19
CA VAL A 212 -6.41 11.47 -7.68
C VAL A 212 -7.10 12.27 -6.57
N THR A 213 -7.09 13.60 -6.64
CA THR A 213 -7.69 14.48 -5.63
C THR A 213 -9.05 15.04 -6.02
N ARG A 214 -9.57 14.65 -7.18
CA ARG A 214 -10.90 15.03 -7.62
C ARG A 214 -11.93 14.06 -7.07
N ASP A 215 -13.10 14.59 -6.70
CA ASP A 215 -14.21 13.80 -6.19
C ASP A 215 -14.86 12.95 -7.30
N PRO A 216 -14.75 11.61 -7.24
CA PRO A 216 -15.34 10.72 -8.24
C PRO A 216 -16.89 10.74 -8.26
N ASN A 217 -17.51 11.30 -7.23
CA ASN A 217 -18.97 11.43 -7.16
C ASN A 217 -19.51 12.60 -8.00
N LYS A 218 -18.66 13.56 -8.38
CA LYS A 218 -19.08 14.70 -9.19
C LYS A 218 -19.47 14.27 -10.60
N ALA A 219 -20.54 14.89 -11.13
CA ALA A 219 -21.04 14.58 -12.47
C ALA A 219 -20.01 14.91 -13.59
N ASP A 220 -19.14 15.88 -13.34
CA ASP A 220 -18.08 16.31 -14.23
C ASP A 220 -16.72 15.68 -13.91
N PHE A 221 -16.72 14.58 -13.12
CA PHE A 221 -15.48 13.89 -12.78
C PHE A 221 -14.72 13.45 -14.03
N LYS A 222 -13.56 14.01 -14.19
CA LYS A 222 -12.57 13.70 -15.24
C LYS A 222 -11.19 13.97 -14.68
N LEU A 223 -10.19 13.32 -15.21
CA LEU A 223 -8.79 13.66 -14.98
C LEU A 223 -8.26 14.42 -16.21
N PRO A 224 -8.32 15.77 -16.21
CA PRO A 224 -7.78 16.57 -17.32
C PRO A 224 -6.30 16.29 -17.56
N GLU A 225 -5.60 15.88 -16.50
CA GLU A 225 -4.19 15.53 -16.50
C GLU A 225 -3.90 14.31 -17.39
N LEU A 226 -4.90 13.46 -17.67
CA LEU A 226 -4.82 12.34 -18.61
C LEU A 226 -5.25 12.70 -20.03
N ASN A 227 -5.53 13.97 -20.30
CA ASN A 227 -5.89 14.45 -21.62
C ASN A 227 -4.89 15.49 -22.09
N LEU A 228 -4.47 15.36 -23.34
CA LEU A 228 -3.65 16.42 -23.96
C LEU A 228 -4.49 17.66 -24.21
N PRO A 229 -3.93 18.86 -24.05
CA PRO A 229 -4.56 20.08 -24.53
C PRO A 229 -4.92 19.98 -26.02
N ALA A 230 -6.05 20.57 -26.42
CA ALA A 230 -6.57 20.46 -27.79
C ALA A 230 -5.58 20.91 -28.89
N ASN A 231 -4.62 21.77 -28.53
CA ASN A 231 -3.58 22.29 -29.43
C ASN A 231 -2.26 21.48 -29.40
N LEU A 232 -2.22 20.36 -28.68
CA LEU A 232 -1.02 19.53 -28.55
C LEU A 232 -1.33 18.06 -28.87
N SER A 233 -0.82 17.56 -30.00
CA SER A 233 -0.91 16.13 -30.31
C SER A 233 0.14 15.32 -29.52
N TYR A 234 -0.16 14.04 -29.27
CA TYR A 234 0.79 13.09 -28.65
C TYR A 234 2.10 13.02 -29.42
N GLU A 235 2.04 12.92 -30.74
CA GLU A 235 3.21 12.91 -31.62
C GLU A 235 4.11 14.14 -31.42
N ARG A 236 3.51 15.33 -31.32
CA ARG A 236 4.26 16.57 -31.07
C ARG A 236 4.88 16.60 -29.68
N LEU A 237 4.22 16.01 -28.70
CA LEU A 237 4.75 15.86 -27.35
C LEU A 237 5.94 14.88 -27.32
N MET A 238 5.83 13.75 -27.98
CA MET A 238 6.92 12.75 -28.11
C MET A 238 8.12 13.32 -28.87
N HIS A 239 7.89 14.10 -29.90
CA HIS A 239 8.97 14.78 -30.61
C HIS A 239 9.70 15.79 -29.73
N ARG A 240 8.99 16.58 -28.92
CA ARG A 240 9.61 17.47 -27.92
C ARG A 240 10.43 16.68 -26.89
N ARG A 241 9.91 15.54 -26.41
CA ARG A 241 10.60 14.67 -25.45
C ARG A 241 11.88 14.07 -26.05
N SER A 242 11.86 13.65 -27.33
CA SER A 242 13.05 13.14 -28.01
C SER A 242 14.14 14.21 -28.16
N ILE A 243 13.79 15.44 -28.48
CA ILE A 243 14.73 16.57 -28.53
C ILE A 243 15.31 16.85 -27.14
N GLN A 244 14.47 16.87 -26.10
CA GLN A 244 14.93 17.05 -24.72
C GLN A 244 15.94 15.97 -24.32
N LYS A 245 15.64 14.69 -24.59
CA LYS A 245 16.58 13.57 -24.31
C LYS A 245 17.92 13.72 -25.03
N ILE A 246 17.92 14.22 -26.27
CA ILE A 246 19.18 14.50 -26.99
C ILE A 246 19.99 15.58 -26.31
N ILE A 247 19.35 16.65 -25.86
CA ILE A 247 20.00 17.76 -25.15
C ILE A 247 20.53 17.29 -23.78
N ASP A 248 19.72 16.59 -23.02
CA ASP A 248 20.09 16.08 -21.70
C ASP A 248 21.21 15.05 -21.77
N HIS A 249 21.24 14.23 -22.83
CA HIS A 249 22.32 13.25 -23.08
C HIS A 249 23.67 13.91 -23.40
N GLN A 250 23.69 15.16 -23.86
CA GLN A 250 24.92 15.92 -24.08
C GLN A 250 25.50 16.52 -22.80
N SER A 251 24.74 16.53 -21.70
CA SER A 251 25.18 17.01 -20.40
C SER A 251 25.71 15.86 -19.56
N SER A 252 27.04 15.76 -19.43
CA SER A 252 27.68 14.73 -18.59
C SER A 252 27.27 14.80 -17.11
N LEU A 253 26.87 15.97 -16.63
CA LEU A 253 26.39 16.18 -15.25
C LEU A 253 25.01 15.56 -15.02
N LEU A 254 24.11 15.60 -16.03
CA LEU A 254 22.77 15.02 -15.93
C LEU A 254 22.81 13.48 -16.04
N GLN A 255 23.73 12.92 -16.84
CA GLN A 255 23.88 11.47 -16.98
C GLN A 255 24.26 10.75 -15.67
N HIS A 256 24.95 11.44 -14.75
CA HIS A 256 25.42 10.88 -13.49
C HIS A 256 24.55 11.26 -12.30
N SER A 257 23.50 12.06 -12.50
CA SER A 257 22.57 12.46 -11.45
C SER A 257 21.43 11.46 -11.31
N ALA A 258 21.35 10.77 -10.18
CA ALA A 258 20.24 9.88 -9.86
C ALA A 258 18.88 10.62 -9.86
N GLN A 259 18.87 11.92 -9.50
CA GLN A 259 17.67 12.76 -9.55
C GLN A 259 17.23 13.04 -10.99
N ALA A 260 18.17 13.32 -11.92
CA ALA A 260 17.85 13.56 -13.32
C ALA A 260 17.30 12.27 -13.98
N GLN A 261 17.89 11.11 -13.70
CA GLN A 261 17.42 9.82 -14.19
C GLN A 261 16.03 9.47 -13.64
N GLY A 262 15.77 9.77 -12.36
CA GLY A 262 14.45 9.59 -11.75
C GLY A 262 13.39 10.49 -12.39
N MET A 263 13.74 11.72 -12.74
CA MET A 263 12.83 12.64 -13.46
C MET A 263 12.51 12.14 -14.86
N ASP A 264 13.49 11.60 -15.58
CA ASP A 264 13.28 11.04 -16.92
C ASP A 264 12.31 9.86 -16.91
N ALA A 265 12.49 8.92 -15.98
CA ALA A 265 11.59 7.79 -15.79
C ALA A 265 10.16 8.24 -15.43
N TYR A 266 10.04 9.26 -14.59
CA TYR A 266 8.75 9.83 -14.22
C TYR A 266 8.02 10.46 -15.43
N TYR A 267 8.73 11.24 -16.25
CA TYR A 267 8.17 11.83 -17.48
C TYR A 267 7.75 10.75 -18.48
N ASP A 268 8.56 9.72 -18.68
CA ASP A 268 8.24 8.64 -19.62
C ASP A 268 6.98 7.89 -19.19
N LYS A 269 6.86 7.54 -17.88
CA LYS A 269 5.66 6.93 -17.30
C LYS A 269 4.42 7.82 -17.48
N ALA A 270 4.54 9.13 -17.22
CA ALA A 270 3.45 10.08 -17.42
C ALA A 270 3.00 10.15 -18.90
N LEU A 271 3.93 10.13 -19.83
CA LEU A 271 3.63 10.15 -21.27
C LEU A 271 2.92 8.87 -21.73
N GLU A 272 3.35 7.69 -21.26
CA GLU A 272 2.66 6.42 -21.53
C GLU A 272 1.23 6.42 -21.01
N MET A 273 0.99 7.01 -19.83
CA MET A 273 -0.35 7.15 -19.26
C MET A 273 -1.25 8.04 -20.12
N LEU A 274 -0.73 9.14 -20.66
CA LEU A 274 -1.47 10.07 -21.53
C LEU A 274 -1.96 9.41 -22.82
N ASP A 275 -1.26 8.40 -23.34
CA ASP A 275 -1.65 7.69 -24.57
C ASP A 275 -2.52 6.46 -24.33
N SER A 276 -2.92 6.18 -23.09
CA SER A 276 -3.64 4.97 -22.74
C SER A 276 -5.16 5.11 -22.84
N PRO A 277 -5.84 4.52 -23.84
CA PRO A 277 -7.30 4.42 -23.86
C PRO A 277 -7.86 3.61 -22.68
N SER A 278 -7.19 2.51 -22.30
CA SER A 278 -7.62 1.64 -21.19
C SER A 278 -7.58 2.38 -19.84
N LEU A 279 -6.56 3.22 -19.62
CA LEU A 279 -6.50 4.03 -18.42
C LEU A 279 -7.62 5.09 -18.39
N ARG A 280 -7.84 5.78 -19.51
CA ARG A 280 -8.95 6.75 -19.61
C ARG A 280 -10.30 6.10 -19.37
N GLU A 281 -10.51 4.90 -19.91
CA GLU A 281 -11.74 4.15 -19.69
C GLU A 281 -11.91 3.73 -18.23
N ALA A 282 -10.84 3.30 -17.53
CA ALA A 282 -10.90 2.96 -16.12
C ALA A 282 -11.38 4.15 -15.26
N PHE A 283 -11.00 5.38 -15.61
CA PHE A 283 -11.45 6.60 -14.92
C PHE A 283 -12.83 7.09 -15.37
N ASN A 284 -13.41 6.53 -16.41
CA ASN A 284 -14.72 6.97 -16.93
C ASN A 284 -15.87 6.30 -16.17
N LEU A 285 -16.23 6.84 -15.01
CA LEU A 285 -17.34 6.31 -14.20
C LEU A 285 -18.72 6.49 -14.87
N SER A 286 -18.85 7.30 -15.93
CA SER A 286 -20.11 7.49 -16.64
C SER A 286 -20.53 6.27 -17.47
N THR A 287 -19.62 5.33 -17.71
CA THR A 287 -19.89 4.07 -18.40
C THR A 287 -20.48 3.01 -17.48
N GLU A 288 -20.42 3.21 -16.16
CA GLU A 288 -21.07 2.33 -15.20
C GLU A 288 -22.58 2.59 -15.15
N ALA A 289 -23.37 1.53 -15.03
CA ALA A 289 -24.80 1.65 -14.85
C ALA A 289 -25.12 2.45 -13.56
N GLU A 290 -26.17 3.27 -13.61
CA GLU A 290 -26.59 4.06 -12.44
C GLU A 290 -26.85 3.17 -11.21
N SER A 291 -27.45 1.97 -11.40
CA SER A 291 -27.69 1.00 -10.32
C SER A 291 -26.40 0.52 -9.65
N VAL A 292 -25.32 0.36 -10.40
CA VAL A 292 -24.00 0.01 -9.85
C VAL A 292 -23.46 1.17 -9.03
N ARG A 293 -23.49 2.36 -9.58
CA ARG A 293 -23.05 3.57 -8.89
C ARG A 293 -23.84 3.82 -7.61
N ASP A 294 -25.16 3.61 -7.65
CA ASP A 294 -26.06 3.71 -6.49
C ASP A 294 -25.76 2.63 -5.44
N GLY A 295 -25.41 1.42 -5.89
CA GLY A 295 -25.00 0.31 -5.03
C GLY A 295 -23.82 0.67 -4.12
N TYR A 296 -22.79 1.34 -4.67
CA TYR A 296 -21.64 1.86 -3.90
C TYR A 296 -21.99 3.06 -2.99
N GLY A 297 -23.13 3.71 -3.26
CA GLY A 297 -23.49 4.97 -2.63
C GLY A 297 -22.94 6.19 -3.37
N ARG A 298 -23.79 7.24 -3.46
CA ARG A 298 -23.45 8.52 -4.11
C ARG A 298 -22.69 9.43 -3.16
N THR A 299 -21.59 8.91 -2.62
CA THR A 299 -20.65 9.64 -1.78
C THR A 299 -19.26 9.64 -2.42
N THR A 300 -18.42 10.58 -2.05
CA THR A 300 -17.02 10.59 -2.51
C THR A 300 -16.33 9.26 -2.19
N TYR A 301 -16.55 8.68 -0.99
CA TYR A 301 -15.95 7.41 -0.60
C TYR A 301 -16.51 6.23 -1.42
N GLY A 302 -17.83 6.14 -1.57
CA GLY A 302 -18.45 5.07 -2.35
C GLY A 302 -17.99 5.04 -3.80
N GLN A 303 -17.98 6.22 -4.46
CA GLN A 303 -17.52 6.30 -5.85
C GLN A 303 -15.98 6.14 -5.97
N SER A 304 -15.22 6.41 -4.91
CA SER A 304 -13.80 6.09 -4.84
C SER A 304 -13.56 4.58 -4.77
N CYS A 305 -14.37 3.84 -4.02
CA CYS A 305 -14.30 2.37 -3.99
C CYS A 305 -14.69 1.74 -5.34
N LEU A 306 -15.71 2.29 -6.03
CA LEU A 306 -16.03 1.91 -7.40
C LEU A 306 -14.85 2.15 -8.36
N LEU A 307 -14.21 3.32 -8.26
CA LEU A 307 -13.04 3.62 -9.08
C LEU A 307 -11.87 2.67 -8.76
N ALA A 308 -11.66 2.32 -7.49
CA ALA A 308 -10.63 1.35 -7.10
C ALA A 308 -10.89 -0.03 -7.72
N ARG A 309 -12.14 -0.51 -7.76
CA ARG A 309 -12.51 -1.75 -8.47
C ARG A 309 -12.15 -1.68 -9.96
N ARG A 310 -12.50 -0.58 -10.65
CA ARG A 310 -12.17 -0.37 -12.06
C ARG A 310 -10.68 -0.33 -12.34
N LEU A 311 -9.92 0.33 -11.47
CA LEU A 311 -8.45 0.40 -11.60
C LEU A 311 -7.79 -0.97 -11.44
N VAL A 312 -8.25 -1.78 -10.49
CA VAL A 312 -7.77 -3.16 -10.32
C VAL A 312 -8.17 -4.01 -11.53
N GLU A 313 -9.39 -3.88 -12.04
CA GLU A 313 -9.86 -4.55 -13.25
C GLU A 313 -9.02 -4.16 -14.48
N ALA A 314 -8.56 -2.90 -14.55
CA ALA A 314 -7.64 -2.42 -15.58
C ALA A 314 -6.19 -2.88 -15.38
N GLY A 315 -5.83 -3.44 -14.21
CA GLY A 315 -4.53 -4.02 -13.93
C GLY A 315 -3.66 -3.29 -12.91
N SER A 316 -4.15 -2.22 -12.25
CA SER A 316 -3.42 -1.59 -11.14
C SER A 316 -3.18 -2.60 -10.01
N ARG A 317 -1.96 -2.59 -9.44
CA ARG A 317 -1.61 -3.56 -8.39
C ARG A 317 -1.89 -3.08 -6.98
N PHE A 318 -1.92 -1.77 -6.75
CA PHE A 318 -2.19 -1.22 -5.43
C PHE A 318 -3.03 0.05 -5.54
N VAL A 319 -4.21 0.04 -4.91
CA VAL A 319 -5.10 1.21 -4.90
C VAL A 319 -5.45 1.53 -3.46
N SER A 320 -4.98 2.69 -2.96
CA SER A 320 -5.34 3.22 -1.65
C SER A 320 -6.55 4.13 -1.76
N VAL A 321 -7.58 3.84 -0.98
CA VAL A 321 -8.77 4.68 -0.84
C VAL A 321 -8.83 5.20 0.59
N TYR A 322 -8.69 6.51 0.76
CA TYR A 322 -8.71 7.14 2.07
C TYR A 322 -10.12 7.61 2.45
N PHE A 323 -10.59 7.18 3.61
CA PHE A 323 -11.74 7.77 4.27
C PHE A 323 -11.22 8.89 5.20
N SER A 324 -11.39 10.13 4.79
CA SER A 324 -10.82 11.30 5.47
C SER A 324 -11.88 12.37 5.72
N PRO A 325 -11.58 13.42 6.49
CA PRO A 325 -12.49 14.55 6.67
C PRO A 325 -13.09 15.02 5.34
N ASN A 326 -14.39 15.32 5.34
CA ASN A 326 -15.19 15.77 4.19
C ASN A 326 -15.50 14.69 3.12
N ILE A 327 -15.18 13.42 3.37
CA ILE A 327 -15.56 12.32 2.50
C ILE A 327 -16.85 11.67 3.03
N GLY A 328 -17.90 11.69 2.23
CA GLY A 328 -19.20 11.10 2.61
C GLY A 328 -20.20 12.08 3.23
N GLY A 329 -19.91 13.38 3.13
CA GLY A 329 -20.75 14.47 3.66
C GLY A 329 -19.98 15.40 4.61
N ASP A 330 -20.64 16.41 5.15
CA ASP A 330 -20.06 17.43 6.04
C ASP A 330 -19.68 16.91 7.44
N ILE A 331 -19.13 15.71 7.55
CA ILE A 331 -18.83 15.09 8.85
C ILE A 331 -17.54 15.62 9.47
N GLY A 332 -16.72 16.27 8.70
CA GLY A 332 -15.62 17.16 9.11
C GLY A 332 -14.38 16.52 9.75
N SER A 333 -14.39 15.28 10.23
CA SER A 333 -13.23 14.68 10.93
C SER A 333 -12.99 13.18 10.63
N GLY A 334 -13.58 12.64 9.57
CA GLY A 334 -13.46 11.20 9.32
C GLY A 334 -13.95 10.38 10.54
N TRP A 335 -13.20 9.33 10.89
CA TRP A 335 -13.51 8.47 12.04
C TRP A 335 -13.03 9.06 13.38
N ASP A 336 -12.41 10.23 13.38
CA ASP A 336 -11.92 10.88 14.61
C ASP A 336 -13.05 11.61 15.35
N THR A 337 -13.72 10.90 16.26
CA THR A 337 -14.94 11.32 16.96
C THR A 337 -14.79 11.20 18.46
N HIS A 338 -14.20 12.23 19.10
CA HIS A 338 -14.00 12.31 20.56
C HIS A 338 -15.16 12.92 21.35
N GLY A 339 -16.23 13.34 20.69
CA GLY A 339 -17.34 14.06 21.31
C GLY A 339 -17.06 15.55 21.50
N ASN A 340 -16.05 16.10 20.84
CA ASN A 340 -15.80 17.53 20.80
C ASN A 340 -16.73 18.22 19.79
N ASN A 341 -17.16 19.46 20.06
CA ASN A 341 -17.95 20.29 19.14
C ASN A 341 -19.20 19.58 18.56
N ASP A 342 -20.01 18.97 19.43
CA ASP A 342 -21.23 18.21 19.07
C ASP A 342 -21.00 16.96 18.19
N LYS A 343 -19.77 16.58 17.91
CA LYS A 343 -19.43 15.35 17.16
C LYS A 343 -19.32 14.16 18.09
N LYS A 344 -20.42 13.80 18.72
CA LYS A 344 -20.51 12.59 19.54
C LYS A 344 -20.38 11.36 18.65
N MET A 345 -19.54 10.41 19.06
CA MET A 345 -19.19 9.25 18.26
C MET A 345 -20.44 8.44 17.83
N PHE A 346 -21.28 8.03 18.76
CA PHE A 346 -22.42 7.14 18.45
C PHE A 346 -23.39 7.73 17.42
N PRO A 347 -23.89 8.98 17.57
CA PRO A 347 -24.74 9.59 16.54
C PRO A 347 -24.06 9.74 15.17
N VAL A 348 -22.76 10.01 15.14
CA VAL A 348 -21.99 10.12 13.90
C VAL A 348 -21.81 8.74 13.25
N LEU A 349 -21.52 7.70 14.04
CA LEU A 349 -21.46 6.33 13.58
C LEU A 349 -22.79 5.90 12.93
N GLU A 350 -23.90 6.07 13.68
CA GLU A 350 -25.23 5.64 13.23
C GLU A 350 -25.71 6.36 11.98
N LYS A 351 -25.46 7.67 11.90
CA LYS A 351 -26.01 8.49 10.82
C LYS A 351 -25.16 8.48 9.54
N TYR A 352 -23.85 8.29 9.67
CA TYR A 352 -22.93 8.48 8.53
C TYR A 352 -21.97 7.32 8.32
N HIS A 353 -21.10 7.00 9.30
CA HIS A 353 -19.97 6.09 9.05
C HIS A 353 -20.44 4.65 8.79
N LEU A 354 -21.34 4.14 9.64
CA LEU A 354 -21.85 2.77 9.50
C LEU A 354 -22.73 2.61 8.25
N PRO A 355 -23.67 3.50 7.93
CA PRO A 355 -24.44 3.42 6.68
C PRO A 355 -23.56 3.47 5.42
N ILE A 356 -22.57 4.37 5.38
CA ILE A 356 -21.64 4.45 4.23
C ILE A 356 -20.82 3.16 4.12
N THR A 357 -20.30 2.66 5.24
CA THR A 357 -19.52 1.41 5.27
C THR A 357 -20.39 0.22 4.87
N ASP A 358 -21.61 0.11 5.42
CA ASP A 358 -22.54 -0.98 5.15
C ASP A 358 -23.08 -0.97 3.71
N GLN A 359 -23.09 0.18 3.06
CA GLN A 359 -23.44 0.29 1.65
C GLN A 359 -22.24 -0.05 0.75
N THR A 360 -21.10 0.55 1.01
CA THR A 360 -19.95 0.54 0.09
C THR A 360 -19.17 -0.77 0.14
N LEU A 361 -18.79 -1.23 1.34
CA LEU A 361 -17.91 -2.39 1.49
C LEU A 361 -18.54 -3.71 0.99
N PRO A 362 -19.78 -4.05 1.36
CA PRO A 362 -20.43 -5.24 0.81
C PRO A 362 -20.56 -5.19 -0.70
N THR A 363 -20.95 -4.03 -1.27
CA THR A 363 -21.08 -3.85 -2.72
C THR A 363 -19.74 -4.08 -3.43
N LEU A 364 -18.64 -3.56 -2.87
CA LEU A 364 -17.30 -3.81 -3.42
C LEU A 364 -16.96 -5.31 -3.39
N LEU A 365 -17.20 -6.00 -2.27
CA LEU A 365 -16.90 -7.42 -2.13
C LEU A 365 -17.75 -8.29 -3.07
N ASP A 366 -19.04 -7.98 -3.21
CA ASP A 366 -19.95 -8.69 -4.12
C ASP A 366 -19.55 -8.47 -5.57
N GLU A 367 -19.28 -7.24 -6.00
CA GLU A 367 -18.84 -6.95 -7.37
C GLU A 367 -17.49 -7.60 -7.71
N LEU A 368 -16.53 -7.60 -6.79
CA LEU A 368 -15.27 -8.29 -6.99
C LEU A 368 -15.46 -9.81 -7.11
N ASP A 369 -16.35 -10.39 -6.32
CA ASP A 369 -16.66 -11.83 -6.34
C ASP A 369 -17.40 -12.22 -7.63
N GLU A 370 -18.45 -11.48 -8.01
CA GLU A 370 -19.24 -11.69 -9.22
C GLU A 370 -18.40 -11.58 -10.51
N ARG A 371 -17.38 -10.71 -10.50
CA ARG A 371 -16.44 -10.52 -11.62
C ARG A 371 -15.26 -11.51 -11.59
N GLY A 372 -15.19 -12.40 -10.59
CA GLY A 372 -14.08 -13.33 -10.41
C GLY A 372 -12.74 -12.66 -10.05
N LEU A 373 -12.80 -11.42 -9.55
CA LEU A 373 -11.63 -10.65 -9.16
C LEU A 373 -11.24 -10.84 -7.68
N LEU A 374 -12.21 -11.23 -6.82
CA LEU A 374 -11.99 -11.32 -5.38
C LEU A 374 -10.90 -12.33 -5.02
N ASP A 375 -10.81 -13.47 -5.72
CA ASP A 375 -9.79 -14.48 -5.44
C ASP A 375 -8.36 -13.98 -5.64
N THR A 376 -8.17 -12.97 -6.50
CA THR A 376 -6.86 -12.39 -6.84
C THR A 376 -6.70 -10.94 -6.40
N THR A 377 -7.67 -10.36 -5.72
CA THR A 377 -7.62 -9.01 -5.16
C THR A 377 -7.75 -9.07 -3.65
N LEU A 378 -6.71 -8.64 -2.94
CA LEU A 378 -6.76 -8.49 -1.49
C LEU A 378 -7.43 -7.15 -1.17
N VAL A 379 -8.55 -7.20 -0.46
CA VAL A 379 -9.17 -6.01 0.14
C VAL A 379 -8.73 -5.93 1.60
N VAL A 380 -8.17 -4.79 1.98
CA VAL A 380 -7.77 -4.47 3.36
C VAL A 380 -8.60 -3.28 3.81
N TRP A 381 -9.34 -3.40 4.90
CA TRP A 381 -10.07 -2.31 5.53
C TRP A 381 -9.53 -2.11 6.95
N MET A 382 -8.90 -0.96 7.22
CA MET A 382 -8.28 -0.65 8.52
C MET A 382 -8.15 0.85 8.75
N GLY A 383 -8.05 1.24 10.01
CA GLY A 383 -7.55 2.55 10.44
C GLY A 383 -6.21 2.42 11.15
N GLU A 384 -5.73 3.54 11.69
CA GLU A 384 -4.46 3.60 12.41
C GLU A 384 -4.51 2.98 13.81
N PHE A 385 -5.66 2.99 14.48
CA PHE A 385 -5.89 2.40 15.80
C PHE A 385 -7.39 2.16 16.02
N GLY A 386 -7.75 1.59 17.16
CA GLY A 386 -9.12 1.45 17.66
C GLY A 386 -9.54 2.60 18.57
N ARG A 387 -10.56 2.34 19.36
CA ARG A 387 -11.10 3.31 20.33
C ARG A 387 -11.12 2.74 21.74
N THR A 388 -10.98 3.61 22.76
CA THR A 388 -10.94 3.19 24.17
C THR A 388 -12.14 2.31 24.52
N PRO A 389 -11.91 1.19 25.26
CA PRO A 389 -13.00 0.38 25.76
C PRO A 389 -13.98 1.17 26.61
N LYS A 390 -13.46 2.04 27.48
CA LYS A 390 -14.29 2.91 28.30
C LYS A 390 -14.84 4.09 27.49
N ILE A 391 -16.15 4.28 27.54
CA ILE A 391 -16.84 5.45 27.01
C ILE A 391 -16.49 6.65 27.88
N ASN A 392 -16.05 7.75 27.27
CA ASN A 392 -15.67 8.97 27.96
C ASN A 392 -16.88 9.81 28.39
N GLU A 393 -16.64 10.89 29.17
CA GLU A 393 -17.68 11.78 29.71
C GLU A 393 -18.49 12.51 28.61
N LYS A 394 -17.99 12.55 27.38
CA LYS A 394 -18.64 13.16 26.22
C LYS A 394 -19.48 12.15 25.42
N ALA A 395 -19.76 10.98 25.99
CA ALA A 395 -20.43 9.86 25.32
C ALA A 395 -19.76 9.49 23.97
N SER A 396 -18.43 9.35 24.00
CA SER A 396 -17.57 9.01 22.89
C SER A 396 -16.41 8.14 23.37
N ARG A 397 -15.47 7.82 22.49
CA ARG A 397 -14.26 7.08 22.85
C ARG A 397 -13.04 7.79 22.32
N ASP A 398 -11.92 7.65 23.03
CA ASP A 398 -10.62 8.23 22.67
C ASP A 398 -9.77 7.22 21.89
N HIS A 399 -8.54 7.60 21.49
CA HIS A 399 -7.63 6.73 20.74
C HIS A 399 -7.19 5.52 21.58
N TRP A 400 -7.18 4.33 20.94
CA TRP A 400 -6.74 3.11 21.58
C TRP A 400 -5.94 2.22 20.64
N PRO A 401 -4.61 2.38 20.61
CA PRO A 401 -3.74 1.58 19.75
C PRO A 401 -3.47 0.16 20.28
N ASP A 402 -3.72 -0.07 21.59
CA ASP A 402 -3.36 -1.32 22.24
C ASP A 402 -4.24 -2.52 21.83
N CYS A 403 -5.38 -2.26 21.17
CA CYS A 403 -6.20 -3.30 20.51
C CYS A 403 -7.11 -2.68 19.47
N TYR A 404 -7.12 -3.27 18.25
CA TYR A 404 -8.07 -2.89 17.21
C TYR A 404 -8.28 -4.01 16.18
N THR A 405 -9.24 -3.82 15.28
CA THR A 405 -9.62 -4.84 14.29
C THR A 405 -9.30 -4.38 12.88
N VAL A 406 -8.76 -5.30 12.09
CA VAL A 406 -8.55 -5.17 10.65
C VAL A 406 -9.40 -6.21 9.93
N LEU A 407 -10.00 -5.82 8.81
CA LEU A 407 -10.76 -6.70 7.94
C LEU A 407 -9.96 -6.97 6.66
N LEU A 408 -9.86 -8.25 6.31
CA LEU A 408 -9.26 -8.72 5.06
C LEU A 408 -10.31 -9.49 4.26
N ALA A 409 -10.27 -9.39 2.92
CA ALA A 409 -11.08 -10.23 2.06
C ALA A 409 -10.36 -10.51 0.74
N GLY A 410 -10.58 -11.70 0.17
CA GLY A 410 -10.00 -12.09 -1.12
C GLY A 410 -8.48 -12.28 -1.11
N GLY A 411 -7.86 -12.30 -2.28
CA GLY A 411 -6.40 -12.36 -2.45
C GLY A 411 -5.70 -13.54 -1.75
N GLY A 412 -6.43 -14.64 -1.50
CA GLY A 412 -5.89 -15.84 -0.87
C GLY A 412 -5.96 -15.86 0.66
N VAL A 413 -6.72 -14.96 1.30
CA VAL A 413 -7.05 -15.07 2.73
C VAL A 413 -8.19 -16.04 2.97
N LYS A 414 -8.27 -16.59 4.17
CA LYS A 414 -9.40 -17.43 4.60
C LYS A 414 -10.70 -16.67 4.50
N ARG A 415 -11.79 -17.39 4.33
CA ARG A 415 -13.13 -16.83 4.23
C ARG A 415 -13.94 -17.15 5.50
N GLY A 416 -14.79 -16.23 5.98
CA GLY A 416 -15.61 -16.42 7.16
C GLY A 416 -14.80 -16.74 8.41
N PHE A 417 -13.69 -16.04 8.65
CA PHE A 417 -12.70 -16.42 9.65
C PHE A 417 -12.36 -15.27 10.60
N VAL A 418 -12.03 -15.60 11.84
CA VAL A 418 -11.48 -14.67 12.84
C VAL A 418 -10.11 -15.16 13.27
N TYR A 419 -9.12 -14.28 13.22
CA TYR A 419 -7.77 -14.49 13.71
C TYR A 419 -7.49 -13.63 14.92
N GLY A 420 -6.94 -14.22 15.96
CA GLY A 420 -6.64 -13.55 17.21
C GLY A 420 -7.87 -13.24 18.05
N GLU A 421 -7.64 -12.96 19.32
CA GLU A 421 -8.69 -12.65 20.29
C GLU A 421 -8.26 -11.47 21.16
N SER A 422 -9.20 -10.58 21.48
CA SER A 422 -9.04 -9.57 22.51
C SER A 422 -9.63 -10.06 23.85
N ASP A 423 -9.32 -9.37 24.92
CA ASP A 423 -9.87 -9.63 26.25
C ASP A 423 -11.39 -9.36 26.33
N LYS A 424 -11.98 -9.61 27.49
CA LYS A 424 -13.41 -9.46 27.74
C LYS A 424 -13.94 -8.02 27.58
N THR A 425 -13.03 -7.05 27.50
CA THR A 425 -13.34 -5.63 27.36
C THR A 425 -12.84 -5.04 26.04
N ALA A 426 -12.27 -5.88 25.15
CA ALA A 426 -11.61 -5.46 23.91
C ALA A 426 -10.46 -4.46 24.14
N SER A 427 -9.79 -4.55 25.29
CA SER A 427 -8.72 -3.64 25.68
C SER A 427 -7.36 -4.06 25.12
N TYR A 428 -7.06 -5.36 25.17
CA TYR A 428 -5.75 -5.90 24.81
C TYR A 428 -5.90 -7.24 24.07
N PRO A 429 -4.99 -7.58 23.17
CA PRO A 429 -4.92 -8.92 22.59
C PRO A 429 -4.61 -9.96 23.68
N THR A 430 -5.31 -11.07 23.66
CA THR A 430 -5.07 -12.22 24.53
C THR A 430 -4.55 -13.44 23.81
N LYS A 431 -4.75 -13.47 22.47
CA LYS A 431 -4.30 -14.56 21.62
C LYS A 431 -3.88 -14.03 20.26
N ASP A 432 -2.79 -14.60 19.74
CA ASP A 432 -2.27 -14.33 18.41
C ASP A 432 -2.16 -12.82 18.11
N PRO A 433 -1.38 -12.03 18.88
CA PRO A 433 -1.24 -10.60 18.67
C PRO A 433 -0.57 -10.31 17.33
N VAL A 434 -1.04 -9.26 16.64
CA VAL A 434 -0.54 -8.85 15.30
C VAL A 434 -0.15 -7.38 15.35
N ARG A 435 1.02 -7.07 14.82
CA ARG A 435 1.51 -5.69 14.67
C ARG A 435 1.38 -5.21 13.22
N PRO A 436 1.46 -3.89 12.97
CA PRO A 436 1.44 -3.36 11.60
C PRO A 436 2.52 -3.94 10.69
N GLU A 437 3.74 -4.23 11.20
CA GLU A 437 4.79 -4.88 10.42
C GLU A 437 4.44 -6.31 10.00
N ASP A 438 3.67 -7.06 10.81
CA ASP A 438 3.22 -8.41 10.47
C ASP A 438 2.11 -8.36 9.39
N LEU A 439 1.24 -7.35 9.46
CA LEU A 439 0.26 -7.09 8.41
C LEU A 439 0.96 -6.68 7.10
N ALA A 440 1.98 -5.83 7.15
CA ALA A 440 2.81 -5.46 6.01
C ALA A 440 3.44 -6.69 5.36
N ALA A 441 4.08 -7.55 6.18
CA ALA A 441 4.66 -8.80 5.74
C ALA A 441 3.61 -9.72 5.10
N THR A 442 2.39 -9.75 5.63
CA THR A 442 1.28 -10.54 5.09
C THR A 442 0.83 -10.03 3.73
N ILE A 443 0.69 -8.71 3.56
CA ILE A 443 0.34 -8.08 2.28
C ILE A 443 1.39 -8.40 1.21
N TYR A 444 2.68 -8.22 1.51
CA TYR A 444 3.76 -8.53 0.59
C TYR A 444 3.80 -10.02 0.24
N HIS A 445 3.69 -10.89 1.24
CA HIS A 445 3.65 -12.35 1.05
C HIS A 445 2.52 -12.76 0.09
N LEU A 446 1.30 -12.24 0.28
CA LEU A 446 0.16 -12.53 -0.59
C LEU A 446 0.39 -12.02 -2.03
N LEU A 447 1.09 -10.91 -2.22
CA LEU A 447 1.50 -10.39 -3.52
C LEU A 447 2.66 -11.16 -4.17
N GLY A 448 3.24 -12.16 -3.47
CA GLY A 448 4.39 -12.93 -3.94
C GLY A 448 5.73 -12.19 -3.81
N ILE A 449 5.77 -11.17 -2.96
CA ILE A 449 6.98 -10.41 -2.62
C ILE A 449 7.50 -10.96 -1.29
N ASP A 450 8.79 -11.32 -1.23
CA ASP A 450 9.41 -11.71 0.05
C ASP A 450 9.45 -10.49 0.98
N PRO A 451 8.77 -10.52 2.14
CA PRO A 451 8.75 -9.39 3.08
C PRO A 451 10.12 -9.00 3.62
N HIS A 452 11.09 -9.92 3.57
CA HIS A 452 12.47 -9.65 3.99
C HIS A 452 13.38 -9.23 2.83
N THR A 453 12.79 -8.78 1.70
CA THR A 453 13.56 -8.17 0.62
C THR A 453 14.20 -6.87 1.08
N GLU A 454 15.46 -6.68 0.76
CA GLU A 454 16.19 -5.44 1.05
C GLU A 454 16.00 -4.40 -0.06
N VAL A 455 15.83 -3.15 0.35
CA VAL A 455 15.88 -1.96 -0.50
C VAL A 455 16.90 -0.97 0.07
N ILE A 456 17.40 -0.08 -0.78
CA ILE A 456 18.41 0.90 -0.35
C ILE A 456 17.69 2.15 0.19
N ALA A 457 17.91 2.46 1.46
CA ALA A 457 17.42 3.66 2.12
C ALA A 457 18.20 4.92 1.72
N ALA A 458 17.71 6.10 2.12
CA ALA A 458 18.30 7.41 1.81
C ALA A 458 19.79 7.54 2.21
N ASN A 459 20.20 6.84 3.26
CA ASN A 459 21.59 6.82 3.77
C ASN A 459 22.48 5.75 3.12
N ASN A 460 22.06 5.20 1.97
CA ASN A 460 22.70 4.10 1.24
C ASN A 460 22.85 2.79 2.04
N ARG A 461 22.04 2.57 3.06
CA ARG A 461 22.02 1.31 3.81
C ARG A 461 20.89 0.40 3.28
N PRO A 462 21.12 -0.91 3.17
CA PRO A 462 20.05 -1.86 2.93
C PRO A 462 19.14 -1.89 4.16
N VAL A 463 17.83 -1.87 3.90
CA VAL A 463 16.78 -2.02 4.91
C VAL A 463 15.73 -2.99 4.40
N LEU A 464 15.13 -3.77 5.30
CA LEU A 464 14.05 -4.69 4.95
C LEU A 464 12.78 -3.91 4.63
N ILE A 465 12.00 -4.36 3.65
CA ILE A 465 10.69 -3.77 3.34
C ILE A 465 9.64 -4.07 4.43
N SER A 466 9.87 -5.09 5.27
CA SER A 466 9.15 -5.34 6.50
C SER A 466 10.04 -6.09 7.48
N GLU A 467 9.96 -5.74 8.76
CA GLU A 467 10.62 -6.45 9.86
C GLU A 467 9.69 -7.51 10.48
N GLY A 468 8.42 -7.53 10.08
CA GLY A 468 7.40 -8.45 10.58
C GLY A 468 7.43 -9.82 9.89
N ASN A 469 6.58 -10.70 10.37
CA ASN A 469 6.38 -12.03 9.81
C ASN A 469 4.96 -12.17 9.24
N PRO A 470 4.80 -12.83 8.08
CA PRO A 470 3.47 -13.07 7.54
C PRO A 470 2.58 -13.82 8.52
N VAL A 471 1.38 -13.32 8.75
CA VAL A 471 0.35 -13.96 9.56
C VAL A 471 -0.22 -15.13 8.78
N THR A 472 0.52 -16.25 8.74
CA THR A 472 0.15 -17.45 7.95
C THR A 472 -1.20 -18.03 8.39
N GLY A 473 -1.62 -17.77 9.62
CA GLY A 473 -2.92 -18.21 10.14
C GLY A 473 -4.13 -17.63 9.40
N VAL A 474 -3.98 -16.50 8.69
CA VAL A 474 -5.05 -15.91 7.87
C VAL A 474 -5.00 -16.35 6.41
N VAL A 475 -3.93 -17.00 5.98
CA VAL A 475 -3.75 -17.46 4.58
C VAL A 475 -4.48 -18.78 4.36
N ALA A 476 -5.24 -18.88 3.23
CA ALA A 476 -6.04 -20.05 2.87
C ALA A 476 -5.19 -21.21 2.31
#